data_93d6c6a656534ef33b019c4e7d4aeb2c
#
_entry.id   93d6c6a656534ef33b019c4e7d4aeb2c
#
_cell.length_a   1.000
_cell.length_b   1.000
_cell.length_c   1.000
_cell.angle_alpha   90.00
_cell.angle_beta   90.00
_cell.angle_gamma   90.00
#
_symmetry.space_group_name_H-M   'P 1'
#
loop_
_entity.id
_entity.type
_entity.pdbx_description
1 polymer ?
#
loop_
_entity_poly.entity_id
_entity_poly.type
_entity_poly.pdbx_seq_one_letter_code
_entity_poly.pdbx_strand_id
1 'polypeptide(L)'
;DIAVWVPSDVTSDDVLEVVKKESTELLVNTKLFDEFKKDDKISYAFNLVFQSQEKTLSDEEVNKIMDSVTEALNSNSNWEVR
;
A
#
# COMPACT_ATOMS: atom_id res chain seq x y z
N ASP A 1 3.65 -7.28 2.67
CA ASP A 1 3.96 -6.70 1.35
C ASP A 1 2.68 -6.52 0.55
N ILE A 2 2.64 -5.47 -0.24
CA ILE A 2 1.48 -5.19 -1.08
C ILE A 2 1.95 -4.81 -2.49
N ALA A 3 1.22 -5.26 -3.50
CA ALA A 3 1.47 -4.86 -4.88
C ALA A 3 0.17 -4.36 -5.49
N VAL A 4 0.27 -3.30 -6.30
CA VAL A 4 -0.90 -2.66 -6.89
C VAL A 4 -0.61 -2.29 -8.34
N TRP A 5 -1.59 -2.58 -9.21
CA TRP A 5 -1.57 -2.12 -10.60
C TRP A 5 -2.23 -0.75 -10.68
N VAL A 6 -1.56 0.19 -11.31
CA VAL A 6 -2.09 1.55 -11.50
C VAL A 6 -1.84 1.99 -12.94
N PRO A 7 -2.57 3.00 -13.43
CA PRO A 7 -2.26 3.58 -14.74
C PRO A 7 -0.84 4.15 -14.79
N SER A 8 -0.25 4.18 -15.96
CA SER A 8 1.14 4.58 -16.14
C SER A 8 1.44 6.03 -15.74
N ASP A 9 0.41 6.86 -15.61
CA ASP A 9 0.56 8.25 -15.16
C ASP A 9 0.53 8.41 -13.64
N VAL A 10 0.31 7.31 -12.91
CA VAL A 10 0.30 7.32 -11.44
C VAL A 10 1.69 6.99 -10.94
N THR A 11 2.19 7.77 -9.99
CA THR A 11 3.52 7.56 -9.43
C THR A 11 3.45 6.69 -8.18
N SER A 12 4.61 6.17 -7.75
CA SER A 12 4.68 5.44 -6.49
C SER A 12 4.34 6.33 -5.30
N ASP A 13 4.65 7.62 -5.38
CA ASP A 13 4.30 8.57 -4.32
C ASP A 13 2.78 8.71 -4.18
N ASP A 14 2.06 8.71 -5.29
CA ASP A 14 0.59 8.77 -5.27
C ASP A 14 0.01 7.57 -4.52
N VAL A 15 0.56 6.38 -4.78
CA VAL A 15 0.14 5.15 -4.11
C VAL A 15 0.47 5.22 -2.62
N LEU A 16 1.68 5.67 -2.28
CA LEU A 16 2.11 5.78 -0.89
C LEU A 16 1.27 6.76 -0.08
N GLU A 17 0.79 7.84 -0.70
CA GLU A 17 -0.10 8.77 -0.01
C GLU A 17 -1.37 8.09 0.47
N VAL A 18 -1.96 7.26 -0.37
CA VAL A 18 -3.16 6.49 -0.01
C VAL A 18 -2.84 5.50 1.12
N VAL A 19 -1.73 4.80 0.99
CA VAL A 19 -1.29 3.83 2.01
C VAL A 19 -1.10 4.51 3.36
N LYS A 20 -0.38 5.64 3.37
CA LYS A 20 -0.11 6.37 4.61
C LYS A 20 -1.37 6.91 5.24
N LYS A 21 -2.30 7.40 4.43
CA LYS A 21 -3.56 7.95 4.91
C LYS A 21 -4.40 6.89 5.61
N GLU A 22 -4.43 5.68 5.08
CA GLU A 22 -5.23 4.59 5.66
C GLU A 22 -4.53 3.86 6.79
N SER A 23 -3.19 3.87 6.79
CA SER A 23 -2.39 3.12 7.77
C SER A 23 -2.19 3.85 9.08
N THR A 24 -2.50 5.12 9.13
CA THR A 24 -2.33 5.96 10.33
C THR A 24 -0.86 6.02 10.79
N GLU A 25 -0.64 6.35 12.05
CA GLU A 25 0.71 6.45 12.62
C GLU A 25 1.37 5.11 12.93
N LEU A 26 0.65 4.01 12.72
CA LEU A 26 1.22 2.67 12.92
C LEU A 26 2.17 2.26 11.82
N LEU A 27 2.08 2.89 10.65
CA LEU A 27 3.01 2.64 9.56
C LEU A 27 4.30 3.42 9.80
N VAL A 28 5.38 2.71 10.09
CA VAL A 28 6.65 3.35 10.44
C VAL A 28 7.65 3.38 9.29
N ASN A 29 7.48 2.51 8.30
CA ASN A 29 8.40 2.49 7.16
C ASN A 29 7.71 1.91 5.93
N THR A 30 8.10 2.43 4.77
CA THR A 30 7.65 1.92 3.48
C THR A 30 8.86 1.81 2.55
N LYS A 31 8.87 0.78 1.73
CA LYS A 31 9.94 0.59 0.76
C LYS A 31 9.36 0.07 -0.56
N LEU A 32 9.62 0.79 -1.64
CA LEU A 32 9.32 0.30 -2.99
C LEU A 32 10.45 -0.65 -3.38
N PHE A 33 10.15 -1.93 -3.50
CA PHE A 33 11.19 -2.91 -3.83
C PHE A 33 11.05 -3.51 -5.23
N ASP A 34 9.93 -3.24 -5.90
CA ASP A 34 9.76 -3.73 -7.27
C ASP A 34 8.82 -2.80 -8.04
N GLU A 35 9.10 -2.64 -9.32
CA GLU A 35 8.30 -1.85 -10.23
C GLU A 35 8.27 -2.58 -11.57
N PHE A 36 7.07 -2.85 -12.07
CA PHE A 36 6.90 -3.59 -13.33
C PHE A 36 5.94 -2.84 -14.25
N LYS A 37 6.42 -2.52 -15.44
CA LYS A 37 5.60 -1.86 -16.45
C LYS A 37 5.06 -2.90 -17.45
N LYS A 38 3.79 -2.75 -17.79
CA LYS A 38 3.15 -3.60 -18.78
C LYS A 38 2.13 -2.75 -19.55
N ASP A 39 2.38 -2.55 -20.83
CA ASP A 39 1.52 -1.74 -21.70
C ASP A 39 1.32 -0.34 -21.10
N ASP A 40 0.10 0.00 -20.71
CA ASP A 40 -0.24 1.30 -20.13
C ASP A 40 -0.41 1.27 -18.63
N LYS A 41 0.05 0.19 -17.98
CA LYS A 41 -0.07 0.03 -16.53
C LYS A 41 1.29 -0.19 -15.89
N ILE A 42 1.36 0.15 -14.60
CA ILE A 42 2.55 -0.09 -13.79
C ILE A 42 2.13 -0.80 -12.52
N SER A 43 2.88 -1.82 -12.13
CA SER A 43 2.71 -2.48 -10.84
C SER A 43 3.80 -2.00 -9.90
N TYR A 44 3.41 -1.48 -8.75
CA TYR A 44 4.35 -1.11 -7.69
C TYR A 44 4.21 -2.09 -6.54
N ALA A 45 5.32 -2.63 -6.08
CA ALA A 45 5.34 -3.53 -4.94
C ALA A 45 6.06 -2.87 -3.77
N PHE A 46 5.40 -2.80 -2.63
CA PHE A 46 5.91 -2.13 -1.45
C PHE A 46 6.05 -3.10 -0.28
N ASN A 47 7.09 -2.91 0.48
CA ASN A 47 7.22 -3.51 1.80
C ASN A 47 6.74 -2.48 2.82
N LEU A 48 5.76 -2.85 3.64
CA LEU A 48 5.17 -1.98 4.65
C LEU A 48 5.51 -2.54 6.02
N VAL A 49 6.04 -1.67 6.88
CA VAL A 49 6.37 -2.05 8.25
C VAL A 49 5.47 -1.29 9.21
N PHE A 50 4.75 -2.02 10.04
CA PHE A 50 3.85 -1.47 11.05
C PHE A 50 4.42 -1.74 12.43
N GLN A 51 4.30 -0.76 13.31
CA GLN A 51 4.79 -0.88 14.68
C GLN A 51 4.00 0.05 15.59
N SER A 52 3.69 -0.42 16.79
CA SER A 52 3.11 0.41 17.83
C SER A 52 4.15 0.63 18.92
N GLN A 53 4.24 1.85 19.45
CA GLN A 53 5.13 2.15 20.55
C GLN A 53 4.58 1.69 21.89
N GLU A 54 3.28 1.44 21.96
CA GLU A 54 2.62 1.07 23.20
C GLU A 54 2.49 -0.44 23.40
N LYS A 55 2.43 -1.19 22.32
CA LYS A 55 2.23 -2.64 22.40
C LYS A 55 2.71 -3.30 21.12
N THR A 56 2.86 -4.61 21.17
CA THR A 56 3.13 -5.41 19.97
C THR A 56 1.82 -5.56 19.18
N LEU A 57 1.88 -5.24 17.90
CA LEU A 57 0.72 -5.40 17.02
C LEU A 57 0.45 -6.88 16.77
N SER A 58 -0.80 -7.28 16.92
CA SER A 58 -1.22 -8.63 16.58
C SER A 58 -1.42 -8.76 15.07
N ASP A 59 -1.40 -9.99 14.57
CA ASP A 59 -1.68 -10.26 13.16
C ASP A 59 -3.05 -9.73 12.76
N GLU A 60 -4.02 -9.85 13.66
CA GLU A 60 -5.38 -9.38 13.41
C GLU A 60 -5.43 -7.86 13.22
N GLU A 61 -4.69 -7.11 14.03
CA GLU A 61 -4.63 -5.65 13.90
C GLU A 61 -3.97 -5.24 12.58
N VAL A 62 -2.86 -5.89 12.22
CA VAL A 62 -2.17 -5.63 10.96
C VAL A 62 -3.08 -5.98 9.78
N ASN A 63 -3.79 -7.10 9.85
CA ASN A 63 -4.71 -7.50 8.79
C ASN A 63 -5.83 -6.48 8.58
N LYS A 64 -6.35 -5.91 9.65
CA LYS A 64 -7.37 -4.86 9.54
C LYS A 64 -6.84 -3.63 8.82
N ILE A 65 -5.62 -3.22 9.14
CA ILE A 65 -4.98 -2.09 8.47
C ILE A 65 -4.77 -2.41 6.99
N MET A 66 -4.28 -3.59 6.68
CA MET A 66 -4.06 -4.00 5.31
C MET A 66 -5.37 -4.09 4.52
N ASP A 67 -6.44 -4.54 5.14
CA ASP A 67 -7.76 -4.56 4.50
C ASP A 67 -8.23 -3.15 4.16
N SER A 68 -8.05 -2.20 5.08
CA SER A 68 -8.39 -0.79 4.84
C SER A 68 -7.56 -0.20 3.71
N VAL A 69 -6.27 -0.49 3.70
CA VAL A 69 -5.36 -0.03 2.64
C VAL A 69 -5.78 -0.61 1.30
N THR A 70 -6.04 -1.91 1.26
CA THR A 70 -6.47 -2.60 0.03
C THR A 70 -7.75 -2.00 -0.51
N GLU A 71 -8.73 -1.79 0.36
CA GLU A 71 -10.01 -1.22 -0.03
C GLU A 71 -9.84 0.20 -0.58
N ALA A 72 -9.03 1.02 0.08
CA ALA A 72 -8.78 2.38 -0.35
C ALA A 72 -8.08 2.42 -1.71
N LEU A 73 -7.11 1.53 -1.93
CA LEU A 73 -6.41 1.46 -3.22
C LEU A 73 -7.37 1.02 -4.33
N ASN A 74 -8.19 0.01 -4.06
CA ASN A 74 -9.16 -0.48 -5.05
C ASN A 74 -10.28 0.52 -5.34
N SER A 75 -10.53 1.46 -4.45
CA SER A 75 -11.56 2.48 -4.65
C SER A 75 -11.17 3.53 -5.69
N ASN A 76 -9.89 3.62 -6.02
CA ASN A 76 -9.43 4.51 -7.08
C ASN A 76 -9.70 3.86 -8.44
N SER A 77 -10.16 4.67 -9.41
CA SER A 77 -10.42 4.20 -10.75
C SER A 77 -9.16 3.61 -11.38
N ASN A 78 -9.26 2.40 -11.92
CA ASN A 78 -8.17 1.72 -12.63
C ASN A 78 -7.01 1.27 -11.74
N TRP A 79 -7.15 1.35 -10.44
CA TRP A 79 -6.17 0.79 -9.51
C TRP A 79 -6.66 -0.59 -9.06
N GLU A 80 -5.76 -1.56 -9.04
CA GLU A 80 -6.09 -2.93 -8.66
C GLU A 80 -4.99 -3.53 -7.80
N VAL A 81 -5.32 -3.91 -6.59
CA VAL A 81 -4.38 -4.59 -5.69
C VAL A 81 -4.26 -6.04 -6.10
N ARG A 82 -3.03 -6.52 -6.18
CA ARG A 82 -2.72 -7.89 -6.60
C ARG A 82 -2.86 -8.89 -5.48
#